data_374ad8317ec0b17dfbb27750afad8b7a
#
_entry.id   374ad8317ec0b17dfbb27750afad8b7a
#
_cell.length_a   1.000
_cell.length_b   1.000
_cell.length_c   1.000
_cell.angle_alpha   90.00
_cell.angle_beta   90.00
_cell.angle_gamma   90.00
#
_symmetry.space_group_name_H-M   'P 1'
#
loop_
_entity.id
_entity.type
_entity.pdbx_description
1 polymer ?
#
loop_
_entity_poly.entity_id
_entity_poly.type
_entity_poly.pdbx_seq_one_letter_code
_entity_poly.pdbx_strand_id
1 'polypeptide(L)'
;DRVNGTRQGNHTEGVRTMTRFNTQLVHGLPVNDNNTGAVNPPIYNSSTYAFESVGTMPRWDYARSGNPTREFLEKQIAQLEHGTRGFAFGSGLAAIHAVLSIFQPGDRIIVGKNIYGGTYSLFHEYFERWGIIVEEVDTTDYKALDAAVSGESAKGNAHGCPAKAVYFEVLTNPLLQVNNVTAIAGIAHRHGAIAIVDNTFVTPYLQQPLDQGADIVIHSATKYLAGHSEVNAGLVVVKDDELGKRVYFAQNRLGGVLAPNECDSVRRGIQTLALRMDRQQENARAISSYLLLHPLVKSVHYPGLPGHEYELASNGLKGGGAVLSFEVVPGVDPADVLDNLHIFR
;
A
#
# COMPACT_ATOMS: atom_id res chain seq x y z
N ASP A 1 15.06 15.38 56.36
CA ASP A 1 15.05 16.47 55.38
C ASP A 1 14.98 15.92 54.00
N ARG A 2 13.77 15.98 53.41
CA ARG A 2 13.52 15.57 52.03
C ARG A 2 13.44 16.83 51.18
N VAL A 3 14.38 16.97 50.26
CA VAL A 3 14.39 18.05 49.27
C VAL A 3 13.42 17.68 48.11
N ASN A 4 12.29 18.40 48.06
CA ASN A 4 11.38 18.42 46.94
C ASN A 4 12.03 19.20 45.80
N GLY A 5 12.52 18.51 44.77
CA GLY A 5 12.95 19.10 43.53
C GLY A 5 11.91 18.84 42.44
N THR A 6 11.00 19.78 42.23
CA THR A 6 10.13 19.82 41.04
C THR A 6 11.00 20.10 39.81
N ARG A 7 11.27 19.07 39.01
CA ARG A 7 11.80 19.25 37.65
C ARG A 7 10.67 19.72 36.75
N GLN A 8 10.57 21.01 36.51
CA GLN A 8 9.87 21.56 35.34
C GLN A 8 10.68 21.14 34.10
N GLY A 9 10.16 20.18 33.35
CA GLY A 9 10.69 19.82 32.07
C GLY A 9 10.29 20.87 31.04
N ASN A 10 11.22 21.74 30.67
CA ASN A 10 11.11 22.51 29.43
C ASN A 10 11.09 21.51 28.25
N HIS A 11 9.93 21.27 27.68
CA HIS A 11 9.82 20.69 26.35
C HIS A 11 10.30 21.72 25.32
N THR A 12 11.60 21.75 25.08
CA THR A 12 12.16 22.35 23.88
C THR A 12 11.61 21.53 22.71
N GLU A 13 10.89 22.18 21.78
CA GLU A 13 10.65 21.66 20.45
C GLU A 13 12.01 21.37 19.79
N GLY A 14 12.50 20.15 20.02
CA GLY A 14 13.76 19.67 19.48
C GLY A 14 13.60 19.47 17.98
N VAL A 15 14.53 20.05 17.23
CA VAL A 15 14.85 19.75 15.85
C VAL A 15 14.62 18.25 15.63
N ARG A 16 13.60 17.90 14.83
CA ARG A 16 13.38 16.52 14.34
C ARG A 16 14.59 16.18 13.47
N THR A 17 15.61 15.61 14.05
CA THR A 17 16.64 14.92 13.29
C THR A 17 15.90 13.85 12.48
N MET A 18 15.98 13.92 11.14
CA MET A 18 15.43 12.90 10.26
C MET A 18 16.08 11.56 10.62
N THR A 19 15.39 10.75 11.40
CA THR A 19 15.82 9.39 11.71
C THR A 19 15.84 8.58 10.41
N ARG A 20 16.88 7.75 10.22
CA ARG A 20 16.99 6.85 9.05
C ARG A 20 15.76 5.95 8.97
N PHE A 21 15.33 5.59 7.76
CA PHE A 21 14.14 4.79 7.51
C PHE A 21 14.09 3.51 8.38
N ASN A 22 15.18 2.75 8.45
CA ASN A 22 15.25 1.54 9.26
C ASN A 22 15.01 1.80 10.77
N THR A 23 15.42 2.96 11.27
CA THR A 23 15.12 3.38 12.65
C THR A 23 13.63 3.72 12.80
N GLN A 24 13.01 4.32 11.79
CA GLN A 24 11.58 4.66 11.81
C GLN A 24 10.69 3.41 11.84
N LEU A 25 11.09 2.31 11.21
CA LEU A 25 10.37 1.03 11.28
C LEU A 25 10.18 0.55 12.73
N VAL A 26 11.14 0.82 13.60
CA VAL A 26 11.15 0.34 14.99
C VAL A 26 10.71 1.42 15.97
N HIS A 27 11.17 2.66 15.79
CA HIS A 27 11.06 3.77 16.74
C HIS A 27 10.42 5.03 16.15
N GLY A 28 9.73 4.94 15.03
CA GLY A 28 9.20 6.09 14.31
C GLY A 28 8.14 6.87 15.07
N LEU A 29 7.36 6.20 15.92
CA LEU A 29 6.35 6.83 16.75
C LEU A 29 6.68 6.66 18.24
N PRO A 30 6.54 7.72 19.05
CA PRO A 30 6.68 7.60 20.50
C PRO A 30 5.51 6.80 21.08
N VAL A 31 5.81 5.86 21.96
CA VAL A 31 4.82 5.19 22.80
C VAL A 31 4.66 6.03 24.08
N ASN A 32 3.46 6.56 24.29
CA ASN A 32 3.12 7.35 25.48
C ASN A 32 2.10 6.57 26.34
N ASP A 33 2.57 5.53 27.01
CA ASP A 33 1.79 4.90 28.08
C ASP A 33 2.21 5.47 29.44
N ASN A 34 1.53 6.52 29.86
CA ASN A 34 1.80 7.21 31.13
C ASN A 34 1.41 6.35 32.35
N ASN A 35 0.62 5.28 32.18
CA ASN A 35 0.16 4.44 33.27
C ASN A 35 1.20 3.40 33.66
N THR A 36 1.88 2.80 32.72
CA THR A 36 2.79 1.67 32.96
C THR A 36 4.23 1.93 32.52
N GLY A 37 4.44 2.92 31.64
CA GLY A 37 5.75 3.14 31.03
C GLY A 37 6.13 2.05 30.01
N ALA A 38 5.14 1.30 29.48
CA ALA A 38 5.38 0.26 28.49
C ALA A 38 6.04 0.83 27.22
N VAL A 39 7.06 0.12 26.72
CA VAL A 39 7.79 0.51 25.50
C VAL A 39 7.07 0.07 24.21
N ASN A 40 6.13 -0.88 24.30
CA ASN A 40 5.21 -1.23 23.21
C ASN A 40 3.85 -0.58 23.45
N PRO A 41 3.14 -0.13 22.39
CA PRO A 41 1.78 0.39 22.55
C PRO A 41 0.85 -0.71 23.08
N PRO A 42 -0.01 -0.40 24.07
CA PRO A 42 -1.01 -1.34 24.55
C PRO A 42 -2.02 -1.74 23.48
N ILE A 43 -2.56 -2.96 23.59
CA ILE A 43 -3.64 -3.44 22.72
C ILE A 43 -4.99 -3.16 23.39
N TYR A 44 -5.79 -2.30 22.79
CA TYR A 44 -7.11 -1.91 23.28
C TYR A 44 -8.21 -2.71 22.58
N ASN A 45 -8.55 -3.88 23.11
CA ASN A 45 -9.65 -4.74 22.65
C ASN A 45 -11.00 -4.26 23.23
N SER A 46 -11.37 -3.02 22.92
CA SER A 46 -12.64 -2.44 23.33
C SER A 46 -13.45 -1.99 22.13
N SER A 47 -14.74 -2.32 22.10
CA SER A 47 -15.68 -1.85 21.06
C SER A 47 -16.24 -0.46 21.38
N THR A 48 -16.37 -0.12 22.66
CA THR A 48 -16.99 1.13 23.14
C THR A 48 -16.13 1.79 24.20
N TYR A 49 -16.28 3.10 24.37
CA TYR A 49 -15.55 3.89 25.32
C TYR A 49 -16.52 4.75 26.16
N ALA A 50 -16.17 4.97 27.43
CA ALA A 50 -17.02 5.73 28.35
C ALA A 50 -17.00 7.23 28.00
N PHE A 51 -18.17 7.85 28.11
CA PHE A 51 -18.32 9.31 28.06
C PHE A 51 -18.20 9.87 29.49
N GLU A 52 -17.46 10.95 29.67
CA GLU A 52 -17.33 11.59 30.97
C GLU A 52 -18.64 12.27 31.39
N SER A 53 -19.39 12.83 30.45
CA SER A 53 -20.67 13.47 30.67
C SER A 53 -21.49 13.57 29.40
N VAL A 54 -22.79 13.83 29.52
CA VAL A 54 -23.67 14.11 28.39
C VAL A 54 -23.19 15.37 27.65
N GLY A 55 -23.01 15.24 26.33
CA GLY A 55 -22.54 16.34 25.46
C GLY A 55 -21.03 16.49 25.34
N THR A 56 -20.24 15.72 26.10
CA THR A 56 -18.77 15.69 25.95
C THR A 56 -18.38 14.53 25.03
N MET A 57 -17.81 14.83 23.86
CA MET A 57 -17.31 13.80 22.95
C MET A 57 -15.91 13.33 23.38
N PRO A 58 -15.75 12.05 23.71
CA PRO A 58 -14.42 11.51 23.98
C PRO A 58 -13.61 11.42 22.69
N ARG A 59 -12.28 11.27 22.81
CA ARG A 59 -11.41 11.06 21.63
C ARG A 59 -11.76 9.80 20.85
N TRP A 60 -12.14 8.75 21.55
CA TRP A 60 -12.70 7.51 20.97
C TRP A 60 -14.05 7.24 21.61
N ASP A 61 -15.04 6.95 20.79
CA ASP A 61 -16.40 6.60 21.20
C ASP A 61 -16.73 5.14 20.87
N TYR A 62 -16.34 4.71 19.69
CA TYR A 62 -16.61 3.39 19.15
C TYR A 62 -15.49 2.90 18.26
N ALA A 63 -15.07 1.62 18.40
CA ALA A 63 -13.87 1.08 17.75
C ALA A 63 -13.89 1.16 16.21
N ARG A 64 -15.07 1.12 15.57
CA ARG A 64 -15.18 1.33 14.12
C ARG A 64 -14.77 2.76 13.74
N SER A 65 -15.15 3.75 14.51
CA SER A 65 -14.82 5.17 14.28
C SER A 65 -13.38 5.48 14.64
N GLY A 66 -12.85 4.88 15.72
CA GLY A 66 -11.48 5.06 16.19
C GLY A 66 -11.09 4.05 17.27
N ASN A 67 -9.85 3.60 17.24
CA ASN A 67 -9.28 2.71 18.26
C ASN A 67 -7.80 3.05 18.47
N PRO A 68 -7.29 3.16 19.71
CA PRO A 68 -5.91 3.60 19.96
C PRO A 68 -4.86 2.72 19.30
N THR A 69 -5.05 1.40 19.28
CA THR A 69 -4.11 0.45 18.67
C THR A 69 -4.09 0.58 17.15
N ARG A 70 -5.28 0.70 16.52
CA ARG A 70 -5.38 0.93 15.07
C ARG A 70 -4.81 2.28 14.68
N GLU A 71 -5.09 3.33 15.44
CA GLU A 71 -4.55 4.68 15.21
C GLU A 71 -3.01 4.68 15.22
N PHE A 72 -2.40 3.87 16.08
CA PHE A 72 -0.93 3.75 16.10
C PHE A 72 -0.39 3.20 14.80
N LEU A 73 -0.95 2.09 14.29
CA LEU A 73 -0.57 1.51 13.00
C LEU A 73 -0.84 2.49 11.84
N GLU A 74 -2.01 3.16 11.85
CA GLU A 74 -2.38 4.14 10.82
C GLU A 74 -1.40 5.31 10.76
N LYS A 75 -0.95 5.82 11.91
CA LYS A 75 0.10 6.85 11.98
C LYS A 75 1.47 6.33 11.54
N GLN A 76 1.81 5.09 11.91
CA GLN A 76 3.09 4.48 11.52
C GLN A 76 3.20 4.36 10.00
N ILE A 77 2.19 3.83 9.33
CA ILE A 77 2.24 3.68 7.88
C ILE A 77 2.19 5.03 7.16
N ALA A 78 1.42 6.00 7.68
CA ALA A 78 1.43 7.37 7.15
C ALA A 78 2.82 7.99 7.19
N GLN A 79 3.54 7.81 8.30
CA GLN A 79 4.93 8.29 8.42
C GLN A 79 5.87 7.60 7.45
N LEU A 80 5.76 6.27 7.28
CA LEU A 80 6.65 5.48 6.42
C LEU A 80 6.45 5.79 4.92
N GLU A 81 5.23 6.12 4.52
CA GLU A 81 4.89 6.53 3.16
C GLU A 81 4.96 8.05 2.94
N HIS A 82 5.35 8.83 3.96
CA HIS A 82 5.41 10.29 3.94
C HIS A 82 4.04 10.95 3.65
N GLY A 83 2.95 10.29 4.04
CA GLY A 83 1.60 10.80 3.86
C GLY A 83 1.05 11.56 5.04
N THR A 84 -0.06 12.25 4.84
CA THR A 84 -0.75 13.04 5.87
C THR A 84 -1.55 12.15 6.82
N ARG A 85 -2.20 11.09 6.29
CA ARG A 85 -3.04 10.19 7.07
C ARG A 85 -3.04 8.78 6.52
N GLY A 86 -3.02 7.81 7.45
CA GLY A 86 -3.15 6.37 7.16
C GLY A 86 -4.48 5.80 7.65
N PHE A 87 -4.86 4.65 7.07
CA PHE A 87 -6.08 3.90 7.38
C PHE A 87 -5.81 2.41 7.32
N ALA A 88 -6.34 1.64 8.27
CA ALA A 88 -6.17 0.19 8.33
C ALA A 88 -7.49 -0.55 8.16
N PHE A 89 -7.48 -1.55 7.27
CA PHE A 89 -8.62 -2.34 6.80
C PHE A 89 -8.40 -3.84 7.01
N GLY A 90 -9.47 -4.62 7.10
CA GLY A 90 -9.45 -6.06 7.29
C GLY A 90 -8.89 -6.89 6.11
N SER A 91 -8.60 -6.26 4.96
CA SER A 91 -7.89 -6.89 3.83
C SER A 91 -7.45 -5.83 2.80
N GLY A 92 -6.54 -6.20 1.90
CA GLY A 92 -6.16 -5.35 0.76
C GLY A 92 -7.35 -4.97 -0.11
N LEU A 93 -8.25 -5.92 -0.42
CA LEU A 93 -9.46 -5.62 -1.19
C LEU A 93 -10.44 -4.70 -0.44
N ALA A 94 -10.55 -4.80 0.89
CA ALA A 94 -11.34 -3.85 1.68
C ALA A 94 -10.76 -2.42 1.62
N ALA A 95 -9.43 -2.30 1.58
CA ALA A 95 -8.75 -1.03 1.38
C ALA A 95 -9.04 -0.45 -0.01
N ILE A 96 -8.88 -1.25 -1.07
CA ILE A 96 -9.19 -0.85 -2.44
C ILE A 96 -10.67 -0.46 -2.57
N HIS A 97 -11.58 -1.27 -2.03
CA HIS A 97 -13.02 -0.99 -2.04
C HIS A 97 -13.34 0.35 -1.38
N ALA A 98 -12.76 0.65 -0.22
CA ALA A 98 -12.97 1.92 0.47
C ALA A 98 -12.45 3.12 -0.35
N VAL A 99 -11.29 2.97 -1.00
CA VAL A 99 -10.74 4.01 -1.90
C VAL A 99 -11.64 4.19 -3.12
N LEU A 100 -12.09 3.13 -3.77
CA LEU A 100 -12.98 3.22 -4.93
C LEU A 100 -14.36 3.77 -4.58
N SER A 101 -14.84 3.58 -3.35
CA SER A 101 -16.12 4.12 -2.86
C SER A 101 -16.14 5.64 -2.68
N ILE A 102 -15.01 6.33 -2.88
CA ILE A 102 -15.00 7.81 -2.92
C ILE A 102 -15.49 8.36 -4.27
N PHE A 103 -15.58 7.53 -5.30
CA PHE A 103 -16.07 7.90 -6.63
C PHE A 103 -17.58 7.69 -6.73
N GLN A 104 -18.18 8.30 -7.75
CA GLN A 104 -19.63 8.28 -7.97
C GLN A 104 -20.00 7.62 -9.30
N PRO A 105 -21.24 7.12 -9.45
CA PRO A 105 -21.72 6.63 -10.74
C PRO A 105 -21.49 7.67 -11.86
N GLY A 106 -20.92 7.22 -12.97
CA GLY A 106 -20.51 8.07 -14.09
C GLY A 106 -19.05 8.52 -14.06
N ASP A 107 -18.34 8.40 -12.91
CA ASP A 107 -16.92 8.68 -12.88
C ASP A 107 -16.15 7.61 -13.69
N ARG A 108 -15.14 8.07 -14.44
CA ARG A 108 -14.22 7.20 -15.18
C ARG A 108 -12.96 6.96 -14.37
N ILE A 109 -12.51 5.70 -14.33
CA ILE A 109 -11.25 5.28 -13.71
C ILE A 109 -10.46 4.50 -14.75
N ILE A 110 -9.24 4.96 -15.01
CA ILE A 110 -8.28 4.23 -15.82
C ILE A 110 -7.57 3.23 -14.91
N VAL A 111 -7.48 1.99 -15.37
CA VAL A 111 -6.85 0.89 -14.63
C VAL A 111 -5.68 0.34 -15.45
N GLY A 112 -4.54 0.17 -14.81
CA GLY A 112 -3.38 -0.47 -15.44
C GLY A 112 -3.69 -1.90 -15.83
N LYS A 113 -3.21 -2.34 -17.00
CA LYS A 113 -3.24 -3.76 -17.39
C LYS A 113 -2.38 -4.60 -16.45
N ASN A 114 -2.68 -5.89 -16.35
CA ASN A 114 -1.92 -6.85 -15.57
C ASN A 114 -1.92 -6.53 -14.05
N ILE A 115 -3.05 -6.10 -13.51
CA ILE A 115 -3.24 -5.94 -12.07
C ILE A 115 -3.65 -7.27 -11.41
N TYR A 116 -3.56 -7.32 -10.09
CA TYR A 116 -4.01 -8.46 -9.29
C TYR A 116 -5.46 -8.87 -9.61
N GLY A 117 -5.69 -10.17 -9.83
CA GLY A 117 -7.00 -10.68 -10.27
C GLY A 117 -8.17 -10.33 -9.34
N GLY A 118 -7.94 -10.26 -8.01
CA GLY A 118 -8.98 -9.81 -7.08
C GLY A 118 -9.35 -8.33 -7.27
N THR A 119 -8.39 -7.50 -7.61
CA THR A 119 -8.62 -6.08 -7.94
C THR A 119 -9.35 -5.96 -9.27
N TYR A 120 -8.96 -6.74 -10.26
CA TYR A 120 -9.65 -6.82 -11.56
C TYR A 120 -11.14 -7.18 -11.37
N SER A 121 -11.43 -8.27 -10.65
CA SER A 121 -12.83 -8.64 -10.35
C SER A 121 -13.57 -7.56 -9.58
N LEU A 122 -12.92 -6.87 -8.64
CA LEU A 122 -13.55 -5.78 -7.90
C LEU A 122 -13.96 -4.62 -8.81
N PHE A 123 -13.14 -4.24 -9.79
CA PHE A 123 -13.51 -3.22 -10.78
C PHE A 123 -14.65 -3.67 -11.68
N HIS A 124 -14.50 -4.81 -12.36
CA HIS A 124 -15.39 -5.24 -13.45
C HIS A 124 -16.68 -5.93 -12.97
N GLU A 125 -16.60 -6.73 -11.91
CA GLU A 125 -17.76 -7.47 -11.43
C GLU A 125 -18.56 -6.71 -10.38
N TYR A 126 -17.98 -5.70 -9.73
CA TYR A 126 -18.59 -4.97 -8.64
C TYR A 126 -18.81 -3.49 -8.96
N PHE A 127 -17.76 -2.71 -9.21
CA PHE A 127 -17.88 -1.25 -9.37
C PHE A 127 -18.51 -0.83 -10.69
N GLU A 128 -18.35 -1.56 -11.78
CA GLU A 128 -19.08 -1.29 -13.03
C GLU A 128 -20.60 -1.42 -12.85
N ARG A 129 -21.06 -2.36 -12.02
CA ARG A 129 -22.48 -2.48 -11.68
C ARG A 129 -23.04 -1.27 -10.93
N TRP A 130 -22.16 -0.53 -10.25
CA TRP A 130 -22.52 0.71 -9.56
C TRP A 130 -22.34 1.95 -10.43
N GLY A 131 -22.05 1.76 -11.71
CA GLY A 131 -22.00 2.82 -12.70
C GLY A 131 -20.63 3.52 -12.79
N ILE A 132 -19.57 2.96 -12.21
CA ILE A 132 -18.20 3.41 -12.48
C ILE A 132 -17.82 2.94 -13.89
N ILE A 133 -17.20 3.83 -14.67
CA ILE A 133 -16.73 3.50 -16.01
C ILE A 133 -15.25 3.12 -15.89
N VAL A 134 -14.93 1.85 -16.17
CA VAL A 134 -13.56 1.31 -16.08
C VAL A 134 -12.97 1.18 -17.47
N GLU A 135 -11.73 1.64 -17.65
CA GLU A 135 -10.98 1.52 -18.90
C GLU A 135 -9.57 1.01 -18.59
N GLU A 136 -9.20 -0.13 -19.18
CA GLU A 136 -7.88 -0.73 -19.02
C GLU A 136 -6.88 -0.18 -20.03
N VAL A 137 -5.71 0.25 -19.55
CA VAL A 137 -4.65 0.81 -20.38
C VAL A 137 -3.29 0.24 -19.97
N ASP A 138 -2.41 0.02 -20.93
CA ASP A 138 -1.01 -0.24 -20.64
C ASP A 138 -0.37 1.06 -20.13
N THR A 139 -0.07 1.10 -18.83
CA THR A 139 0.46 2.29 -18.15
C THR A 139 1.90 2.60 -18.53
N THR A 140 2.60 1.76 -19.29
CA THR A 140 3.92 2.06 -19.86
C THR A 140 3.84 2.70 -21.24
N ASP A 141 2.70 2.61 -21.93
CA ASP A 141 2.41 3.43 -23.11
C ASP A 141 1.83 4.78 -22.69
N TYR A 142 2.71 5.73 -22.42
CA TYR A 142 2.31 7.07 -21.93
C TYR A 142 1.44 7.84 -22.89
N LYS A 143 1.53 7.56 -24.22
CA LYS A 143 0.66 8.18 -25.21
C LYS A 143 -0.76 7.63 -25.13
N ALA A 144 -0.90 6.31 -25.05
CA ALA A 144 -2.20 5.66 -24.86
C ALA A 144 -2.82 6.06 -23.53
N LEU A 145 -2.01 6.12 -22.45
CA LEU A 145 -2.47 6.55 -21.13
C LEU A 145 -2.97 8.02 -21.14
N ASP A 146 -2.25 8.93 -21.77
CA ASP A 146 -2.64 10.34 -21.86
C ASP A 146 -3.98 10.50 -22.61
N ALA A 147 -4.14 9.82 -23.74
CA ALA A 147 -5.40 9.81 -24.51
C ALA A 147 -6.57 9.16 -23.72
N ALA A 148 -6.29 8.17 -22.90
CA ALA A 148 -7.31 7.56 -22.03
C ALA A 148 -7.72 8.52 -20.90
N VAL A 149 -6.75 9.11 -20.21
CA VAL A 149 -7.02 10.01 -19.08
C VAL A 149 -7.75 11.28 -19.56
N SER A 150 -7.36 11.86 -20.71
CA SER A 150 -8.06 13.02 -21.29
C SER A 150 -9.49 12.74 -21.75
N GLY A 151 -9.81 11.47 -22.03
CA GLY A 151 -11.10 11.05 -22.60
C GLY A 151 -11.11 10.96 -24.12
N GLU A 152 -10.00 11.23 -24.81
CA GLU A 152 -9.93 11.15 -26.28
C GLU A 152 -10.15 9.70 -26.78
N SER A 153 -9.64 8.70 -26.08
CA SER A 153 -9.82 7.28 -26.42
C SER A 153 -11.14 6.70 -25.94
N ALA A 154 -11.86 7.38 -25.04
CA ALA A 154 -13.10 6.88 -24.47
C ALA A 154 -14.22 6.75 -25.52
N LYS A 155 -15.06 5.72 -25.38
CA LYS A 155 -16.13 5.40 -26.32
C LYS A 155 -17.52 5.80 -25.81
N GLY A 156 -18.45 5.99 -26.73
CA GLY A 156 -19.84 6.28 -26.40
C GLY A 156 -20.00 7.58 -25.63
N ASN A 157 -20.88 7.58 -24.60
CA ASN A 157 -21.16 8.74 -23.77
C ASN A 157 -20.00 9.20 -22.90
N ALA A 158 -18.93 8.41 -22.78
CA ALA A 158 -17.73 8.76 -22.04
C ALA A 158 -16.70 9.54 -22.87
N HIS A 159 -16.90 9.64 -24.20
CA HIS A 159 -15.99 10.36 -25.10
C HIS A 159 -15.89 11.84 -24.71
N GLY A 160 -14.65 12.32 -24.58
CA GLY A 160 -14.37 13.68 -24.14
C GLY A 160 -14.54 13.95 -22.64
N CYS A 161 -14.88 12.92 -21.83
CA CYS A 161 -14.95 13.03 -20.38
C CYS A 161 -13.61 12.61 -19.76
N PRO A 162 -12.83 13.50 -19.13
CA PRO A 162 -11.59 13.12 -18.45
C PRO A 162 -11.83 12.10 -17.34
N ALA A 163 -10.86 11.20 -17.12
CA ALA A 163 -10.88 10.29 -16.01
C ALA A 163 -10.78 11.02 -14.66
N LYS A 164 -11.28 10.41 -13.58
CA LYS A 164 -11.16 10.92 -12.21
C LYS A 164 -9.99 10.32 -11.46
N ALA A 165 -9.53 9.14 -11.89
CA ALA A 165 -8.37 8.49 -11.30
C ALA A 165 -7.65 7.60 -12.32
N VAL A 166 -6.37 7.35 -12.04
CA VAL A 166 -5.56 6.28 -12.62
C VAL A 166 -5.17 5.35 -11.48
N TYR A 167 -5.57 4.09 -11.55
CA TYR A 167 -5.18 3.03 -10.61
C TYR A 167 -4.14 2.12 -11.26
N PHE A 168 -3.02 1.88 -10.59
CA PHE A 168 -1.98 0.99 -11.08
C PHE A 168 -1.14 0.40 -9.95
N GLU A 169 -0.47 -0.72 -10.21
CA GLU A 169 0.50 -1.34 -9.32
C GLU A 169 1.91 -0.89 -9.71
N VAL A 170 2.79 -0.66 -8.73
CA VAL A 170 4.20 -0.31 -9.04
C VAL A 170 4.89 -1.47 -9.75
N LEU A 171 4.72 -2.68 -9.26
CA LEU A 171 5.10 -3.94 -9.93
C LEU A 171 3.85 -4.76 -10.21
N THR A 172 3.58 -5.02 -11.48
CA THR A 172 2.37 -5.74 -11.90
C THR A 172 2.43 -7.22 -11.53
N ASN A 173 1.27 -7.85 -11.35
CA ASN A 173 1.15 -9.28 -11.07
C ASN A 173 0.44 -9.98 -12.24
N PRO A 174 1.02 -11.01 -12.91
CA PRO A 174 2.24 -11.75 -12.52
C PRO A 174 3.52 -11.35 -13.25
N LEU A 175 3.48 -10.42 -14.22
CA LEU A 175 4.60 -10.16 -15.13
C LEU A 175 5.67 -9.23 -14.56
N LEU A 176 5.44 -8.63 -13.40
CA LEU A 176 6.37 -7.75 -12.69
C LEU A 176 6.89 -6.58 -13.55
N GLN A 177 6.04 -6.09 -14.46
CA GLN A 177 6.30 -4.90 -15.22
C GLN A 177 6.44 -3.71 -14.27
N VAL A 178 7.48 -2.91 -14.47
CA VAL A 178 7.77 -1.73 -13.63
C VAL A 178 7.01 -0.53 -14.15
N ASN A 179 6.20 0.09 -13.31
CA ASN A 179 5.48 1.33 -13.61
C ASN A 179 6.19 2.54 -12.99
N ASN A 180 6.40 3.57 -13.80
CA ASN A 180 6.98 4.84 -13.35
C ASN A 180 5.91 5.72 -12.70
N VAL A 181 5.91 5.77 -11.37
CA VAL A 181 4.91 6.55 -10.61
C VAL A 181 4.91 8.02 -11.00
N THR A 182 6.09 8.64 -11.12
CA THR A 182 6.20 10.08 -11.46
C THR A 182 5.60 10.39 -12.84
N ALA A 183 5.88 9.55 -13.84
CA ALA A 183 5.35 9.75 -15.18
C ALA A 183 3.83 9.58 -15.23
N ILE A 184 3.31 8.50 -14.60
CA ILE A 184 1.87 8.20 -14.61
C ILE A 184 1.09 9.23 -13.79
N ALA A 185 1.57 9.61 -12.59
CA ALA A 185 0.95 10.65 -11.77
C ALA A 185 0.95 12.01 -12.49
N GLY A 186 2.06 12.35 -13.18
CA GLY A 186 2.14 13.57 -13.99
C GLY A 186 1.12 13.60 -15.14
N ILE A 187 0.84 12.44 -15.78
CA ILE A 187 -0.22 12.33 -16.78
C ILE A 187 -1.59 12.51 -16.13
N ALA A 188 -1.87 11.81 -15.04
CA ALA A 188 -3.14 11.92 -14.32
C ALA A 188 -3.43 13.38 -13.93
N HIS A 189 -2.47 14.05 -13.32
CA HIS A 189 -2.63 15.41 -12.82
C HIS A 189 -2.86 16.46 -13.92
N ARG A 190 -2.25 16.30 -15.11
CA ARG A 190 -2.51 17.20 -16.25
C ARG A 190 -3.98 17.26 -16.65
N HIS A 191 -4.72 16.20 -16.40
CA HIS A 191 -6.15 16.10 -16.73
C HIS A 191 -7.07 16.19 -15.49
N GLY A 192 -6.52 16.52 -14.30
CA GLY A 192 -7.27 16.67 -13.07
C GLY A 192 -7.69 15.33 -12.42
N ALA A 193 -7.09 14.23 -12.84
CA ALA A 193 -7.26 12.92 -12.23
C ALA A 193 -6.29 12.70 -11.07
N ILE A 194 -6.65 11.86 -10.08
CA ILE A 194 -5.74 11.42 -9.01
C ILE A 194 -5.03 10.14 -9.39
N ALA A 195 -3.80 9.97 -8.88
CA ALA A 195 -2.99 8.77 -9.03
C ALA A 195 -3.14 7.87 -7.79
N ILE A 196 -3.69 6.67 -7.97
CA ILE A 196 -3.88 5.66 -6.93
C ILE A 196 -2.92 4.51 -7.20
N VAL A 197 -2.01 4.28 -6.26
CA VAL A 197 -0.88 3.36 -6.44
C VAL A 197 -0.97 2.20 -5.47
N ASP A 198 -1.01 0.98 -5.97
CA ASP A 198 -0.79 -0.21 -5.15
C ASP A 198 0.72 -0.50 -5.05
N ASN A 199 1.26 -0.31 -3.84
CA ASN A 199 2.68 -0.44 -3.53
C ASN A 199 2.99 -1.75 -2.77
N THR A 200 2.13 -2.75 -2.86
CA THR A 200 2.20 -4.00 -2.08
C THR A 200 3.51 -4.74 -2.28
N PHE A 201 4.00 -4.90 -3.53
CA PHE A 201 5.21 -5.68 -3.82
C PHE A 201 6.51 -4.93 -3.58
N VAL A 202 6.46 -3.62 -3.53
CA VAL A 202 7.63 -2.75 -3.36
C VAL A 202 7.80 -2.33 -1.91
N THR A 203 6.72 -2.04 -1.22
CA THR A 203 6.67 -1.53 0.17
C THR A 203 7.29 -0.14 0.31
N PRO A 204 7.03 0.61 1.39
CA PRO A 204 7.69 1.89 1.61
C PRO A 204 9.22 1.76 1.80
N TYR A 205 9.73 0.54 2.00
CA TYR A 205 11.17 0.30 2.08
C TYR A 205 11.91 0.57 0.77
N LEU A 206 11.33 0.14 -0.36
CA LEU A 206 11.97 0.29 -1.67
C LEU A 206 11.49 1.51 -2.45
N GLN A 207 10.28 2.03 -2.16
CA GLN A 207 9.73 3.22 -2.81
C GLN A 207 8.65 3.87 -1.94
N GLN A 208 8.60 5.19 -1.93
CA GLN A 208 7.52 5.98 -1.38
C GLN A 208 6.79 6.70 -2.53
N PRO A 209 5.68 6.16 -3.05
CA PRO A 209 4.98 6.73 -4.21
C PRO A 209 4.42 8.14 -3.98
N LEU A 210 4.08 8.53 -2.74
CA LEU A 210 3.62 9.90 -2.44
C LEU A 210 4.70 10.94 -2.75
N ASP A 211 5.97 10.63 -2.51
CA ASP A 211 7.10 11.52 -2.86
C ASP A 211 7.26 11.67 -4.39
N GLN A 212 6.67 10.75 -5.16
CA GLN A 212 6.74 10.70 -6.62
C GLN A 212 5.46 11.21 -7.30
N GLY A 213 4.54 11.77 -6.52
CA GLY A 213 3.33 12.39 -7.04
C GLY A 213 2.06 11.53 -6.94
N ALA A 214 2.09 10.34 -6.34
CA ALA A 214 0.86 9.63 -6.02
C ALA A 214 -0.01 10.43 -5.07
N ASP A 215 -1.31 10.26 -5.16
CA ASP A 215 -2.30 10.90 -4.27
C ASP A 215 -2.76 9.96 -3.17
N ILE A 216 -2.88 8.67 -3.51
CA ILE A 216 -3.25 7.59 -2.59
C ILE A 216 -2.32 6.40 -2.83
N VAL A 217 -1.79 5.85 -1.74
CA VAL A 217 -1.02 4.60 -1.75
C VAL A 217 -1.80 3.53 -1.02
N ILE A 218 -1.85 2.33 -1.60
CA ILE A 218 -2.53 1.16 -1.05
C ILE A 218 -1.52 0.04 -0.84
N HIS A 219 -1.73 -0.74 0.21
CA HIS A 219 -1.00 -1.97 0.48
C HIS A 219 -1.93 -3.11 0.86
N SER A 220 -1.75 -4.26 0.27
CA SER A 220 -2.12 -5.50 0.95
C SER A 220 -1.06 -5.77 2.03
N ALA A 221 -1.33 -5.32 3.25
CA ALA A 221 -0.42 -5.52 4.37
C ALA A 221 -0.29 -7.00 4.77
N THR A 222 -1.18 -7.87 4.29
CA THR A 222 -1.10 -9.34 4.35
C THR A 222 0.25 -9.87 3.85
N LYS A 223 0.91 -9.16 2.91
CA LYS A 223 2.15 -9.59 2.27
C LYS A 223 3.36 -9.18 3.12
N TYR A 224 4.24 -8.35 2.60
CA TYR A 224 5.51 -8.02 3.23
C TYR A 224 5.40 -7.21 4.53
N LEU A 225 4.37 -6.37 4.67
CA LEU A 225 4.24 -5.52 5.87
C LEU A 225 3.97 -6.36 7.12
N ALA A 226 3.01 -7.29 7.10
CA ALA A 226 2.83 -8.26 8.17
C ALA A 226 3.94 -9.33 8.15
N GLY A 227 4.22 -9.90 6.97
CA GLY A 227 5.40 -10.71 6.70
C GLY A 227 5.46 -12.11 7.31
N HIS A 228 4.38 -12.60 7.96
CA HIS A 228 4.36 -13.85 8.72
C HIS A 228 3.21 -14.78 8.32
N SER A 229 2.47 -14.47 7.25
CA SER A 229 1.33 -15.27 6.76
C SER A 229 0.23 -15.55 7.81
N GLU A 230 0.07 -14.67 8.78
CA GLU A 230 -0.87 -14.84 9.91
C GLU A 230 -2.02 -13.83 9.90
N VAL A 231 -1.94 -12.77 9.10
CA VAL A 231 -2.89 -11.64 9.09
C VAL A 231 -3.37 -11.30 7.69
N ASN A 232 -4.68 -11.13 7.53
CA ASN A 232 -5.24 -10.42 6.40
C ASN A 232 -5.40 -8.94 6.77
N ALA A 233 -4.74 -8.04 6.05
CA ALA A 233 -4.82 -6.62 6.30
C ALA A 233 -4.62 -5.79 5.04
N GLY A 234 -5.25 -4.61 5.00
CA GLY A 234 -5.03 -3.59 3.99
C GLY A 234 -4.67 -2.26 4.65
N LEU A 235 -3.80 -1.49 4.02
CA LEU A 235 -3.46 -0.15 4.47
C LEU A 235 -3.64 0.84 3.32
N VAL A 236 -4.10 2.03 3.65
CA VAL A 236 -4.21 3.16 2.72
C VAL A 236 -3.48 4.34 3.33
N VAL A 237 -2.73 5.07 2.52
CA VAL A 237 -2.12 6.34 2.91
C VAL A 237 -2.48 7.40 1.88
N VAL A 238 -2.88 8.57 2.34
CA VAL A 238 -3.26 9.70 1.49
C VAL A 238 -2.30 10.88 1.67
N LYS A 239 -2.15 11.66 0.60
CA LYS A 239 -1.25 12.81 0.59
C LYS A 239 -1.78 14.02 1.35
N ASP A 240 -3.11 14.18 1.45
CA ASP A 240 -3.73 15.37 2.02
C ASP A 240 -4.99 15.07 2.85
N ASP A 241 -5.44 16.07 3.62
CA ASP A 241 -6.58 15.96 4.52
C ASP A 241 -7.92 15.83 3.80
N GLU A 242 -8.07 16.32 2.58
CA GLU A 242 -9.34 16.25 1.84
C GLU A 242 -9.60 14.81 1.38
N LEU A 243 -8.60 14.17 0.79
CA LEU A 243 -8.65 12.74 0.52
C LEU A 243 -8.81 11.93 1.82
N GLY A 244 -8.13 12.35 2.89
CA GLY A 244 -8.24 11.74 4.20
C GLY A 244 -9.66 11.72 4.75
N LYS A 245 -10.41 12.82 4.62
CA LYS A 245 -11.83 12.88 5.03
C LYS A 245 -12.70 11.92 4.23
N ARG A 246 -12.50 11.85 2.90
CA ARG A 246 -13.25 10.97 2.01
C ARG A 246 -13.00 9.49 2.31
N VAL A 247 -11.72 9.11 2.47
CA VAL A 247 -11.34 7.72 2.81
C VAL A 247 -11.83 7.35 4.21
N TYR A 248 -11.72 8.26 5.20
CA TYR A 248 -12.27 8.04 6.54
C TYR A 248 -13.78 7.81 6.52
N PHE A 249 -14.50 8.61 5.75
CA PHE A 249 -15.94 8.44 5.60
C PHE A 249 -16.27 7.03 5.06
N ALA A 250 -15.57 6.59 4.00
CA ALA A 250 -15.74 5.26 3.46
C ALA A 250 -15.36 4.17 4.49
N GLN A 251 -14.19 4.28 5.15
CA GLN A 251 -13.76 3.34 6.20
C GLN A 251 -14.82 3.17 7.29
N ASN A 252 -15.29 4.29 7.83
CA ASN A 252 -16.26 4.27 8.93
C ASN A 252 -17.65 3.77 8.51
N ARG A 253 -18.11 4.10 7.30
CA ARG A 253 -19.46 3.72 6.83
C ARG A 253 -19.52 2.29 6.33
N LEU A 254 -18.50 1.83 5.61
CA LEU A 254 -18.40 0.44 5.16
C LEU A 254 -18.00 -0.52 6.29
N GLY A 255 -17.31 -0.01 7.32
CA GLY A 255 -16.99 -0.78 8.51
C GLY A 255 -15.87 -1.80 8.37
N GLY A 256 -15.14 -1.81 7.25
CA GLY A 256 -14.07 -2.77 6.95
C GLY A 256 -12.76 -2.54 7.74
N VAL A 257 -12.84 -2.07 8.98
CA VAL A 257 -11.68 -1.71 9.82
C VAL A 257 -10.90 -2.94 10.31
N LEU A 258 -9.59 -2.81 10.41
CA LEU A 258 -8.72 -3.84 10.98
C LEU A 258 -8.90 -3.92 12.51
N ALA A 259 -8.96 -5.13 13.04
CA ALA A 259 -9.09 -5.37 14.47
C ALA A 259 -7.78 -5.09 15.23
N PRO A 260 -7.85 -4.75 16.54
CA PRO A 260 -6.66 -4.33 17.30
C PRO A 260 -5.52 -5.35 17.35
N ASN A 261 -5.81 -6.65 17.48
CA ASN A 261 -4.77 -7.67 17.52
C ASN A 261 -4.04 -7.79 16.20
N GLU A 262 -4.75 -7.73 15.08
CA GLU A 262 -4.17 -7.73 13.74
C GLU A 262 -3.37 -6.45 13.48
N CYS A 263 -3.82 -5.30 14.01
CA CYS A 263 -3.04 -4.06 13.97
C CYS A 263 -1.68 -4.22 14.65
N ASP A 264 -1.62 -4.86 15.82
CA ASP A 264 -0.37 -5.13 16.52
C ASP A 264 0.51 -6.12 15.77
N SER A 265 -0.07 -7.18 15.18
CA SER A 265 0.66 -8.14 14.35
C SER A 265 1.32 -7.46 13.14
N VAL A 266 0.58 -6.62 12.40
CA VAL A 266 1.14 -5.85 11.28
C VAL A 266 2.25 -4.91 11.76
N ARG A 267 2.04 -4.19 12.87
CA ARG A 267 3.06 -3.31 13.47
C ARG A 267 4.35 -4.05 13.77
N ARG A 268 4.27 -5.23 14.39
CA ARG A 268 5.44 -6.10 14.67
C ARG A 268 6.15 -6.55 13.37
N GLY A 269 5.38 -6.92 12.35
CA GLY A 269 5.91 -7.27 11.03
C GLY A 269 6.70 -6.11 10.41
N ILE A 270 6.20 -4.90 10.51
CA ILE A 270 6.87 -3.69 10.00
C ILE A 270 8.25 -3.49 10.64
N GLN A 271 8.44 -3.81 11.92
CA GLN A 271 9.73 -3.63 12.62
C GLN A 271 10.88 -4.42 11.99
N THR A 272 10.60 -5.54 11.34
CA THR A 272 11.61 -6.39 10.67
C THR A 272 11.59 -6.25 9.15
N LEU A 273 10.82 -5.32 8.60
CA LEU A 273 10.61 -5.18 7.14
C LEU A 273 11.93 -5.05 6.39
N ALA A 274 12.82 -4.15 6.80
CA ALA A 274 14.09 -3.93 6.11
C ALA A 274 14.94 -5.21 6.05
N LEU A 275 15.12 -5.88 7.18
CA LEU A 275 15.91 -7.13 7.25
C LEU A 275 15.32 -8.23 6.35
N ARG A 276 14.00 -8.35 6.33
CA ARG A 276 13.32 -9.35 5.50
C ARG A 276 13.41 -8.99 4.01
N MET A 277 13.17 -7.74 3.66
CA MET A 277 13.24 -7.30 2.26
C MET A 277 14.65 -7.43 1.68
N ASP A 278 15.69 -7.09 2.44
CA ASP A 278 17.08 -7.27 2.00
C ASP A 278 17.38 -8.74 1.71
N ARG A 279 17.09 -9.63 2.66
CA ARG A 279 17.33 -11.08 2.48
C ARG A 279 16.48 -11.67 1.36
N GLN A 280 15.21 -11.29 1.26
CA GLN A 280 14.31 -11.81 0.22
C GLN A 280 14.74 -11.35 -1.17
N GLN A 281 15.25 -10.12 -1.33
CA GLN A 281 15.83 -9.66 -2.60
C GLN A 281 17.09 -10.43 -2.97
N GLU A 282 17.99 -10.71 -2.01
CA GLU A 282 19.16 -11.56 -2.24
C GLU A 282 18.76 -12.95 -2.74
N ASN A 283 17.76 -13.56 -2.09
CA ASN A 283 17.24 -14.87 -2.48
C ASN A 283 16.59 -14.82 -3.88
N ALA A 284 15.78 -13.79 -4.17
CA ALA A 284 15.14 -13.64 -5.47
C ALA A 284 16.16 -13.47 -6.61
N ARG A 285 17.24 -12.71 -6.39
CA ARG A 285 18.35 -12.61 -7.37
C ARG A 285 19.04 -13.94 -7.59
N ALA A 286 19.34 -14.69 -6.54
CA ALA A 286 19.99 -16.00 -6.66
C ALA A 286 19.09 -16.99 -7.43
N ILE A 287 17.80 -17.06 -7.10
CA ILE A 287 16.83 -17.95 -7.76
C ILE A 287 16.62 -17.53 -9.22
N SER A 288 16.43 -16.23 -9.49
CA SER A 288 16.24 -15.75 -10.86
C SER A 288 17.44 -16.00 -11.75
N SER A 289 18.66 -15.84 -11.22
CA SER A 289 19.91 -16.17 -11.94
C SER A 289 20.04 -17.66 -12.25
N TYR A 290 19.63 -18.53 -11.33
CA TYR A 290 19.56 -19.97 -11.54
C TYR A 290 18.53 -20.32 -12.62
N LEU A 291 17.34 -19.76 -12.56
CA LEU A 291 16.25 -20.03 -13.50
C LEU A 291 16.60 -19.57 -14.92
N LEU A 292 17.29 -18.45 -15.09
CA LEU A 292 17.75 -17.97 -16.40
C LEU A 292 18.63 -18.96 -17.14
N LEU A 293 19.36 -19.81 -16.41
CA LEU A 293 20.26 -20.83 -16.98
C LEU A 293 19.62 -22.21 -17.06
N HIS A 294 18.40 -22.38 -16.54
CA HIS A 294 17.76 -23.68 -16.45
C HIS A 294 17.16 -24.09 -17.81
N PRO A 295 17.47 -25.31 -18.33
CA PRO A 295 17.07 -25.73 -19.69
C PRO A 295 15.56 -25.84 -19.93
N LEU A 296 14.77 -25.97 -18.86
CA LEU A 296 13.31 -26.05 -18.94
C LEU A 296 12.62 -24.68 -18.74
N VAL A 297 13.38 -23.61 -18.54
CA VAL A 297 12.86 -22.25 -18.38
C VAL A 297 13.02 -21.47 -19.67
N LYS A 298 11.94 -20.89 -20.16
CA LYS A 298 11.89 -20.07 -21.37
C LYS A 298 12.24 -18.61 -21.07
N SER A 299 11.67 -18.05 -20.03
CA SER A 299 11.87 -16.66 -19.63
C SER A 299 11.68 -16.49 -18.13
N VAL A 300 12.34 -15.48 -17.55
CA VAL A 300 12.21 -15.09 -16.14
C VAL A 300 11.84 -13.62 -16.08
N HIS A 301 10.80 -13.31 -15.32
CA HIS A 301 10.34 -11.96 -15.03
C HIS A 301 10.75 -11.60 -13.60
N TYR A 302 11.74 -10.75 -13.45
CA TYR A 302 12.21 -10.22 -12.17
C TYR A 302 12.91 -8.87 -12.39
N PRO A 303 12.38 -7.77 -11.82
CA PRO A 303 12.96 -6.45 -12.03
C PRO A 303 14.39 -6.29 -11.50
N GLY A 304 14.80 -7.11 -10.53
CA GLY A 304 16.14 -7.09 -9.94
C GLY A 304 17.19 -7.97 -10.66
N LEU A 305 16.95 -8.37 -11.92
CA LEU A 305 17.97 -9.06 -12.72
C LEU A 305 19.20 -8.18 -12.97
N PRO A 306 20.43 -8.77 -13.08
CA PRO A 306 21.62 -8.02 -13.42
C PRO A 306 21.44 -7.22 -14.72
N GLY A 307 21.87 -5.97 -14.71
CA GLY A 307 21.74 -5.06 -15.85
C GLY A 307 20.47 -4.19 -15.85
N HIS A 308 19.53 -4.41 -14.93
CA HIS A 308 18.30 -3.62 -14.79
C HIS A 308 18.37 -2.51 -13.71
N GLU A 309 19.54 -2.33 -13.07
CA GLU A 309 19.69 -1.36 -11.97
C GLU A 309 19.39 0.08 -12.41
N TYR A 310 19.75 0.44 -13.63
CA TYR A 310 19.43 1.76 -14.18
C TYR A 310 17.93 1.95 -14.39
N GLU A 311 17.25 0.93 -14.91
CA GLU A 311 15.80 0.97 -15.11
C GLU A 311 15.05 1.09 -13.78
N LEU A 312 15.45 0.33 -12.76
CA LEU A 312 14.89 0.44 -11.41
C LEU A 312 15.08 1.85 -10.85
N ALA A 313 16.29 2.38 -10.89
CA ALA A 313 16.61 3.71 -10.37
C ALA A 313 15.87 4.81 -11.14
N SER A 314 15.75 4.72 -12.47
CA SER A 314 15.02 5.71 -13.30
C SER A 314 13.51 5.70 -13.02
N ASN A 315 12.97 4.57 -12.55
CA ASN A 315 11.60 4.45 -12.09
C ASN A 315 11.44 4.71 -10.58
N GLY A 316 12.50 5.15 -9.90
CA GLY A 316 12.48 5.54 -8.49
C GLY A 316 12.47 4.38 -7.50
N LEU A 317 12.82 3.16 -7.94
CA LEU A 317 12.91 1.98 -7.08
C LEU A 317 14.32 1.80 -6.53
N LYS A 318 14.42 1.48 -5.24
CA LYS A 318 15.70 1.16 -4.56
C LYS A 318 16.10 -0.31 -4.72
N GLY A 319 15.24 -1.13 -5.35
CA GLY A 319 15.50 -2.55 -5.60
C GLY A 319 14.35 -3.24 -6.34
N GLY A 320 14.58 -4.47 -6.79
CA GLY A 320 13.65 -5.24 -7.62
C GLY A 320 12.52 -5.97 -6.87
N GLY A 321 12.41 -5.78 -5.54
CA GLY A 321 11.45 -6.55 -4.73
C GLY A 321 11.87 -8.01 -4.57
N ALA A 322 10.92 -8.85 -4.16
CA ALA A 322 11.20 -10.25 -3.83
C ALA A 322 10.22 -11.25 -4.48
N VAL A 323 9.43 -10.78 -5.45
CA VAL A 323 8.60 -11.63 -6.30
C VAL A 323 9.27 -11.82 -7.64
N LEU A 324 9.24 -13.04 -8.15
CA LEU A 324 9.63 -13.36 -9.52
C LEU A 324 8.59 -14.32 -10.14
N SER A 325 8.47 -14.31 -11.45
CA SER A 325 7.73 -15.31 -12.20
C SER A 325 8.55 -15.81 -13.37
N PHE A 326 8.20 -16.98 -13.91
CA PHE A 326 8.91 -17.54 -15.05
C PHE A 326 7.98 -18.37 -15.92
N GLU A 327 8.34 -18.49 -17.18
CA GLU A 327 7.67 -19.36 -18.17
C GLU A 327 8.54 -20.60 -18.42
N VAL A 328 7.90 -21.75 -18.56
CA VAL A 328 8.57 -22.98 -18.96
C VAL A 328 8.59 -23.13 -20.49
N VAL A 329 9.53 -23.91 -21.02
CA VAL A 329 9.61 -24.20 -22.46
C VAL A 329 8.39 -24.99 -22.93
N PRO A 330 8.02 -24.91 -24.23
CA PRO A 330 6.95 -25.72 -24.80
C PRO A 330 7.18 -27.22 -24.56
N GLY A 331 6.13 -27.92 -24.13
CA GLY A 331 6.18 -29.35 -23.82
C GLY A 331 6.43 -29.69 -22.35
N VAL A 332 6.71 -28.70 -21.50
CA VAL A 332 6.74 -28.85 -20.04
C VAL A 332 5.39 -28.39 -19.48
N ASP A 333 4.73 -29.23 -18.69
CA ASP A 333 3.52 -28.83 -17.98
C ASP A 333 3.91 -28.05 -16.71
N PRO A 334 3.46 -26.80 -16.52
CA PRO A 334 3.69 -26.05 -15.27
C PRO A 334 3.18 -26.78 -14.02
N ALA A 335 2.12 -27.57 -14.14
CA ALA A 335 1.58 -28.38 -13.04
C ALA A 335 2.61 -29.39 -12.53
N ASP A 336 3.31 -30.08 -13.41
CA ASP A 336 4.35 -31.05 -13.05
C ASP A 336 5.50 -30.34 -12.27
N VAL A 337 5.81 -29.11 -12.64
CA VAL A 337 6.83 -28.31 -11.90
C VAL A 337 6.35 -28.01 -10.49
N LEU A 338 5.10 -27.54 -10.36
CA LEU A 338 4.53 -27.12 -9.07
C LEU A 338 4.36 -28.32 -8.12
N ASP A 339 3.88 -29.46 -8.63
CA ASP A 339 3.65 -30.68 -7.83
C ASP A 339 4.95 -31.29 -7.29
N ASN A 340 6.09 -31.02 -7.93
CA ASN A 340 7.41 -31.47 -7.48
C ASN A 340 8.14 -30.48 -6.56
N LEU A 341 7.54 -29.35 -6.19
CA LEU A 341 8.12 -28.44 -5.19
C LEU A 341 7.90 -28.99 -3.77
N HIS A 342 8.96 -28.99 -2.96
CA HIS A 342 8.91 -29.51 -1.59
C HIS A 342 8.93 -28.41 -0.52
N ILE A 343 9.41 -27.22 -0.86
CA ILE A 343 9.52 -26.07 0.07
C ILE A 343 8.45 -25.03 -0.23
N PHE A 344 8.29 -24.70 -1.50
CA PHE A 344 7.23 -23.78 -1.97
C PHE A 344 5.90 -24.57 -2.06
N ARG A 345 4.81 -23.96 -1.58
CA ARG A 345 3.48 -24.59 -1.53
C ARG A 345 2.43 -23.63 -2.07
#